data_d2ecb896ca60de94c1482a0cdca8f391
#
_entry.id   d2ecb896ca60de94c1482a0cdca8f391
#
_cell.length_a   1.000
_cell.length_b   1.000
_cell.length_c   1.000
_cell.angle_alpha   90.00
_cell.angle_beta   90.00
_cell.angle_gamma   90.00
#
_symmetry.space_group_name_H-M   'P 1'
#
loop_
_entity.id
_entity.type
_entity.pdbx_description
1 polymer ?
#
loop_
_entity_poly.entity_id
_entity_poly.type
_entity_poly.pdbx_seq_one_letter_code
_entity_poly.pdbx_strand_id
1 'polypeptide(L)'
;IKLEAEALRQYMTLQQEYKDAYKQLILFPVQAMANLYEMYYAQAMNHKLYKENNPQANYWADKVEQSFKRDKDLCDDYNNVMSGGKWKNMMIQKHIGYTSWNDNFPADKQPEVYRIEEPEKAMGGYVFKSRDGVVAMEAEHYFEKKDVVGAQWTVIPYMGRTLSGMA
;
A
#
# COMPACT_ATOMS: atom_id res chain seq x y z
N ILE A 1 -10.09 0.52 -5.88
CA ILE A 1 -10.60 -0.77 -6.38
C ILE A 1 -11.73 -0.50 -7.37
N LYS A 2 -12.57 -1.48 -7.81
CA LYS A 2 -13.50 -1.26 -8.95
C LYS A 2 -14.39 -0.02 -8.79
N LEU A 3 -15.00 0.16 -7.61
CA LEU A 3 -15.89 1.31 -7.36
C LEU A 3 -15.12 2.64 -7.39
N GLU A 4 -13.93 2.67 -6.83
CA GLU A 4 -13.08 3.86 -6.85
C GLU A 4 -12.64 4.22 -8.28
N ALA A 5 -12.22 3.24 -9.06
CA ALA A 5 -11.86 3.44 -10.46
C ALA A 5 -13.04 3.99 -11.28
N GLU A 6 -14.25 3.50 -11.02
CA GLU A 6 -15.45 3.99 -11.67
C GLU A 6 -15.80 5.42 -11.25
N ALA A 7 -15.73 5.73 -9.95
CA ALA A 7 -15.96 7.09 -9.46
C ALA A 7 -14.93 8.09 -10.05
N LEU A 8 -13.67 7.69 -10.15
CA LEU A 8 -12.63 8.51 -10.77
C LEU A 8 -12.88 8.70 -12.26
N ARG A 9 -13.27 7.63 -12.97
CA ARG A 9 -13.62 7.72 -14.39
C ARG A 9 -14.76 8.70 -14.63
N GLN A 10 -15.80 8.64 -13.83
CA GLN A 10 -16.93 9.58 -13.91
C GLN A 10 -16.48 11.02 -13.63
N TYR A 11 -15.70 11.22 -12.58
CA TYR A 11 -15.14 12.53 -12.24
C TYR A 11 -14.37 13.17 -13.40
N MET A 12 -13.56 12.38 -14.11
CA MET A 12 -12.75 12.87 -15.24
C MET A 12 -13.61 13.32 -16.43
N THR A 13 -14.82 12.80 -16.58
CA THR A 13 -15.73 13.16 -17.68
C THR A 13 -16.68 14.31 -17.36
N LEU A 14 -16.74 14.74 -16.09
CA LEU A 14 -17.63 15.85 -15.69
C LEU A 14 -17.14 17.22 -16.20
N GLN A 15 -18.10 18.09 -16.47
CA GLN A 15 -17.82 19.51 -16.68
C GLN A 15 -17.29 20.12 -15.38
N GLN A 16 -16.45 21.14 -15.53
CA GLN A 16 -15.72 21.73 -14.40
C GLN A 16 -16.64 22.22 -13.27
N GLU A 17 -17.79 22.77 -13.62
CA GLU A 17 -18.78 23.31 -12.66
C GLU A 17 -19.38 22.25 -11.71
N TYR A 18 -19.38 20.96 -12.11
CA TYR A 18 -19.90 19.86 -11.29
C TYR A 18 -18.82 19.10 -10.50
N LYS A 19 -17.54 19.35 -10.81
CA LYS A 19 -16.44 18.55 -10.25
C LYS A 19 -16.33 18.68 -8.74
N ASP A 20 -16.46 19.87 -8.20
CA ASP A 20 -16.33 20.08 -6.75
C ASP A 20 -17.45 19.37 -5.98
N ALA A 21 -18.69 19.50 -6.47
CA ALA A 21 -19.83 18.81 -5.84
C ALA A 21 -19.69 17.28 -5.94
N TYR A 22 -19.28 16.77 -7.10
CA TYR A 22 -19.06 15.33 -7.27
C TYR A 22 -17.90 14.84 -6.40
N LYS A 23 -16.79 15.59 -6.34
CA LYS A 23 -15.64 15.25 -5.51
C LYS A 23 -16.05 15.18 -4.03
N GLN A 24 -16.81 16.16 -3.55
CA GLN A 24 -17.28 16.19 -2.17
C GLN A 24 -18.23 15.04 -1.83
N LEU A 25 -19.21 14.79 -2.68
CA LEU A 25 -20.34 13.90 -2.37
C LEU A 25 -20.08 12.43 -2.74
N ILE A 26 -19.22 12.19 -3.72
CA ILE A 26 -19.01 10.84 -4.29
C ILE A 26 -17.54 10.44 -4.25
N LEU A 27 -16.64 11.20 -4.89
CA LEU A 27 -15.27 10.75 -5.10
C LEU A 27 -14.50 10.63 -3.79
N PHE A 28 -14.51 11.67 -2.95
CA PHE A 28 -13.81 11.65 -1.67
C PHE A 28 -14.30 10.54 -0.74
N PRO A 29 -15.62 10.39 -0.46
CA PRO A 29 -16.09 9.29 0.37
C PRO A 29 -15.70 7.90 -0.15
N VAL A 30 -15.78 7.70 -1.46
CA VAL A 30 -15.40 6.43 -2.08
C VAL A 30 -13.90 6.17 -1.94
N GLN A 31 -13.06 7.18 -2.19
CA GLN A 31 -11.61 7.06 -2.05
C GLN A 31 -11.19 6.84 -0.60
N ALA A 32 -11.75 7.61 0.34
CA ALA A 32 -11.45 7.48 1.76
C ALA A 32 -11.80 6.08 2.28
N MET A 33 -13.00 5.60 1.99
CA MET A 33 -13.43 4.27 2.43
C MET A 33 -12.63 3.15 1.76
N ALA A 34 -12.37 3.24 0.45
CA ALA A 34 -11.55 2.25 -0.25
C ALA A 34 -10.16 2.18 0.33
N ASN A 35 -9.54 3.33 0.62
CA ASN A 35 -8.22 3.42 1.23
C ASN A 35 -8.16 2.80 2.63
N LEU A 36 -9.17 3.04 3.47
CA LEU A 36 -9.24 2.40 4.80
C LEU A 36 -9.36 0.88 4.70
N TYR A 37 -10.20 0.37 3.79
CA TYR A 37 -10.32 -1.06 3.56
C TYR A 37 -9.00 -1.68 3.07
N GLU A 38 -8.31 -1.03 2.14
CA GLU A 38 -6.99 -1.47 1.65
C GLU A 38 -5.97 -1.49 2.79
N MET A 39 -5.95 -0.45 3.62
CA MET A 39 -5.01 -0.34 4.74
C MET A 39 -5.19 -1.46 5.76
N TYR A 40 -6.43 -1.71 6.22
CA TYR A 40 -6.68 -2.75 7.21
C TYR A 40 -6.56 -4.16 6.62
N TYR A 41 -6.90 -4.34 5.35
CA TYR A 41 -6.59 -5.58 4.65
C TYR A 41 -5.09 -5.84 4.57
N ALA A 42 -4.32 -4.80 4.23
CA ALA A 42 -2.86 -4.89 4.18
C ALA A 42 -2.27 -5.22 5.57
N GLN A 43 -2.80 -4.62 6.64
CA GLN A 43 -2.39 -4.96 8.00
C GLN A 43 -2.67 -6.44 8.33
N ALA A 44 -3.85 -6.93 8.02
CA ALA A 44 -4.20 -8.33 8.27
C ALA A 44 -3.28 -9.28 7.50
N MET A 45 -2.96 -8.97 6.25
CA MET A 45 -2.01 -9.75 5.44
C MET A 45 -0.59 -9.67 5.98
N ASN A 46 -0.15 -8.48 6.41
CA ASN A 46 1.14 -8.30 7.05
C ASN A 46 1.28 -9.19 8.29
N HIS A 47 0.31 -9.12 9.20
CA HIS A 47 0.33 -9.91 10.44
C HIS A 47 0.29 -11.42 10.17
N LYS A 48 -0.51 -11.85 9.19
CA LYS A 48 -0.57 -13.26 8.78
C LYS A 48 0.78 -13.74 8.27
N LEU A 49 1.33 -13.05 7.29
CA LEU A 49 2.58 -13.45 6.63
C LEU A 49 3.79 -13.32 7.56
N TYR A 50 3.77 -12.35 8.46
CA TYR A 50 4.80 -12.25 9.51
C TYR A 50 4.81 -13.49 10.41
N LYS A 51 3.64 -13.97 10.87
CA LYS A 51 3.53 -15.21 11.66
C LYS A 51 4.01 -16.43 10.91
N GLU A 52 3.84 -16.45 9.60
CA GLU A 52 4.32 -17.50 8.70
C GLU A 52 5.81 -17.36 8.34
N ASN A 53 6.51 -16.35 8.87
CA ASN A 53 7.87 -15.97 8.52
C ASN A 53 8.07 -15.79 7.00
N ASN A 54 7.07 -15.24 6.33
CA ASN A 54 7.08 -15.00 4.89
C ASN A 54 7.59 -13.58 4.58
N PRO A 55 8.67 -13.41 3.78
CA PRO A 55 9.22 -12.10 3.44
C PRO A 55 8.22 -11.12 2.81
N GLN A 56 7.15 -11.61 2.19
CA GLN A 56 6.08 -10.75 1.68
C GLN A 56 5.37 -9.93 2.76
N ALA A 57 5.59 -10.24 4.05
CA ALA A 57 5.11 -9.40 5.14
C ALA A 57 5.58 -7.94 4.99
N ASN A 58 6.83 -7.73 4.52
CA ASN A 58 7.39 -6.39 4.33
C ASN A 58 6.65 -5.59 3.26
N TYR A 59 6.27 -6.23 2.15
CA TYR A 59 5.44 -5.59 1.12
C TYR A 59 4.10 -5.10 1.69
N TRP A 60 3.44 -5.92 2.51
CA TRP A 60 2.18 -5.52 3.11
C TRP A 60 2.35 -4.46 4.20
N ALA A 61 3.49 -4.43 4.89
CA ALA A 61 3.84 -3.31 5.78
C ALA A 61 3.92 -1.99 5.01
N ASP A 62 4.62 -1.99 3.86
CA ASP A 62 4.72 -0.81 2.99
C ASP A 62 3.34 -0.36 2.49
N LYS A 63 2.44 -1.30 2.19
CA LYS A 63 1.05 -0.98 1.79
C LYS A 63 0.26 -0.28 2.90
N VAL A 64 0.44 -0.69 4.15
CA VAL A 64 -0.18 0.01 5.30
C VAL A 64 0.32 1.44 5.39
N GLU A 65 1.63 1.63 5.33
CA GLU A 65 2.26 2.96 5.42
C GLU A 65 1.82 3.88 4.27
N GLN A 66 1.78 3.35 3.04
CA GLN A 66 1.31 4.08 1.86
C GLN A 66 -0.16 4.49 2.00
N SER A 67 -1.01 3.58 2.47
CA SER A 67 -2.43 3.88 2.66
C SER A 67 -2.66 4.87 3.80
N PHE A 68 -1.90 4.79 4.87
CA PHE A 68 -1.95 5.76 5.95
C PHE A 68 -1.55 7.17 5.48
N LYS A 69 -0.47 7.27 4.71
CA LYS A 69 -0.08 8.54 4.10
C LYS A 69 -1.15 9.05 3.12
N ARG A 70 -1.71 8.17 2.29
CA ARG A 70 -2.76 8.53 1.33
C ARG A 70 -4.01 9.07 2.02
N ASP A 71 -4.38 8.53 3.17
CA ASP A 71 -5.51 9.03 3.95
C ASP A 71 -5.32 10.51 4.34
N LYS A 72 -4.12 10.82 4.85
CA LYS A 72 -3.75 12.19 5.15
C LYS A 72 -3.81 13.08 3.91
N ASP A 73 -3.26 12.63 2.78
CA ASP A 73 -3.24 13.40 1.53
C ASP A 73 -4.68 13.66 1.02
N LEU A 74 -5.61 12.70 1.15
CA LEU A 74 -7.02 12.86 0.80
C LEU A 74 -7.72 13.90 1.70
N CYS A 75 -7.48 13.84 3.01
CA CYS A 75 -8.04 14.80 3.97
C CYS A 75 -7.47 16.20 3.79
N ASP A 76 -6.17 16.31 3.53
CA ASP A 76 -5.50 17.59 3.26
C ASP A 76 -6.04 18.23 1.95
N ASP A 77 -6.24 17.43 0.91
CA ASP A 77 -6.84 17.89 -0.34
C ASP A 77 -8.28 18.39 -0.13
N TYR A 78 -9.09 17.63 0.60
CA TYR A 78 -10.46 18.04 0.93
C TYR A 78 -10.50 19.36 1.70
N ASN A 79 -9.65 19.50 2.73
CA ASN A 79 -9.66 20.66 3.60
C ASN A 79 -9.09 21.92 2.93
N ASN A 80 -8.02 21.77 2.16
CA ASN A 80 -7.18 22.90 1.79
C ASN A 80 -7.18 23.23 0.28
N VAL A 81 -7.56 22.26 -0.57
CA VAL A 81 -7.48 22.41 -2.04
C VAL A 81 -8.87 22.45 -2.67
N MET A 82 -9.73 21.52 -2.33
CA MET A 82 -11.06 21.41 -2.91
C MET A 82 -11.85 22.71 -2.73
N SER A 83 -12.49 23.18 -3.79
CA SER A 83 -13.27 24.43 -3.80
C SER A 83 -12.51 25.66 -3.26
N GLY A 84 -11.18 25.73 -3.53
CA GLY A 84 -10.33 26.82 -3.05
C GLY A 84 -10.13 26.86 -1.54
N GLY A 85 -10.23 25.72 -0.84
CA GLY A 85 -10.10 25.62 0.62
C GLY A 85 -11.35 26.02 1.41
N LYS A 86 -12.50 26.08 0.75
CA LYS A 86 -13.80 26.40 1.38
C LYS A 86 -14.11 25.49 2.58
N TRP A 87 -13.68 24.23 2.50
CA TRP A 87 -14.00 23.19 3.48
C TRP A 87 -12.91 22.98 4.53
N LYS A 88 -12.10 24.00 4.77
CA LYS A 88 -11.04 23.95 5.77
C LYS A 88 -11.55 23.46 7.13
N ASN A 89 -10.82 22.50 7.72
CA ASN A 89 -11.11 21.87 9.00
C ASN A 89 -12.36 20.96 9.01
N MET A 90 -12.94 20.60 7.89
CA MET A 90 -14.06 19.67 7.89
C MET A 90 -13.62 18.20 8.09
N MET A 91 -12.46 17.81 7.53
CA MET A 91 -11.88 16.47 7.67
C MET A 91 -10.67 16.53 8.62
N ILE A 92 -10.93 16.78 9.90
CA ILE A 92 -9.90 16.83 10.95
C ILE A 92 -10.16 15.84 12.08
N GLN A 93 -11.31 15.16 12.06
CA GLN A 93 -11.62 14.14 13.05
C GLN A 93 -10.66 12.96 12.89
N LYS A 94 -9.98 12.62 13.98
CA LYS A 94 -9.16 11.40 14.00
C LYS A 94 -10.05 10.16 13.83
N HIS A 95 -9.62 9.23 13.00
CA HIS A 95 -10.44 8.08 12.61
C HIS A 95 -9.64 6.79 12.41
N ILE A 96 -8.31 6.88 12.32
CA ILE A 96 -7.43 5.72 12.25
C ILE A 96 -6.82 5.47 13.63
N GLY A 97 -6.85 4.22 14.08
CA GLY A 97 -6.40 3.84 15.42
C GLY A 97 -7.36 4.22 16.55
N TYR A 98 -8.61 4.55 16.21
CA TYR A 98 -9.67 4.87 17.16
C TYR A 98 -10.16 3.59 17.82
N THR A 99 -10.04 3.51 19.15
CA THR A 99 -10.37 2.31 19.92
C THR A 99 -11.53 2.50 20.89
N SER A 100 -11.77 3.74 21.30
CA SER A 100 -12.87 4.08 22.19
C SER A 100 -13.33 5.51 21.99
N TRP A 101 -14.54 5.82 22.44
CA TRP A 101 -15.10 7.16 22.36
C TRP A 101 -14.26 8.24 23.04
N ASN A 102 -13.49 7.86 24.06
CA ASN A 102 -12.68 8.76 24.87
C ASN A 102 -11.18 8.69 24.56
N ASP A 103 -10.80 8.25 23.37
CA ASP A 103 -9.40 8.21 22.99
C ASP A 103 -8.75 9.59 23.00
N ASN A 104 -7.64 9.70 23.72
CA ASN A 104 -6.94 10.98 23.95
C ASN A 104 -5.75 11.19 23.00
N PHE A 105 -5.57 10.36 21.99
CA PHE A 105 -4.48 10.57 21.03
C PHE A 105 -4.74 11.81 20.15
N PRO A 106 -3.72 12.63 19.89
CA PRO A 106 -3.90 13.93 19.26
C PRO A 106 -4.14 13.85 17.75
N ALA A 107 -3.76 12.74 17.12
CA ALA A 107 -3.83 12.53 15.66
C ALA A 107 -4.12 11.07 15.35
N ASP A 108 -4.38 10.77 14.07
CA ASP A 108 -4.49 9.40 13.60
C ASP A 108 -3.22 8.60 13.91
N LYS A 109 -3.40 7.34 14.24
CA LYS A 109 -2.32 6.40 14.54
C LYS A 109 -2.23 5.37 13.44
N GLN A 110 -1.06 5.27 12.83
CA GLN A 110 -0.80 4.22 11.85
C GLN A 110 -1.01 2.85 12.51
N PRO A 111 -1.71 1.93 11.84
CA PRO A 111 -1.83 0.55 12.30
C PRO A 111 -0.45 -0.11 12.45
N GLU A 112 -0.31 -0.92 13.49
CA GLU A 112 0.93 -1.64 13.74
C GLU A 112 1.26 -2.60 12.60
N VAL A 113 2.51 -2.62 12.20
CA VAL A 113 3.04 -3.53 11.19
C VAL A 113 4.29 -4.21 11.69
N TYR A 114 4.51 -5.42 11.21
CA TYR A 114 5.70 -6.21 11.53
C TYR A 114 6.55 -6.38 10.28
N ARG A 115 7.86 -6.31 10.47
CA ARG A 115 8.83 -6.51 9.39
C ARG A 115 9.71 -7.71 9.71
N ILE A 116 9.92 -8.53 8.71
CA ILE A 116 10.92 -9.58 8.76
C ILE A 116 12.23 -8.90 8.37
N GLU A 117 13.23 -9.06 9.22
CA GLU A 117 14.58 -8.67 8.86
C GLU A 117 14.97 -9.47 7.62
N GLU A 118 15.14 -8.79 6.50
CA GLU A 118 15.78 -9.42 5.35
C GLU A 118 17.19 -9.80 5.84
N PRO A 119 17.61 -11.05 5.65
CA PRO A 119 18.97 -11.40 5.96
C PRO A 119 19.87 -10.37 5.26
N GLU A 120 20.73 -9.69 6.02
CA GLU A 120 21.69 -8.75 5.44
C GLU A 120 22.20 -9.40 4.16
N LYS A 121 22.12 -8.68 3.03
CA LYS A 121 22.73 -9.15 1.78
C LYS A 121 24.20 -9.33 2.13
N ALA A 122 24.55 -10.55 2.54
CA ALA A 122 25.94 -10.89 2.70
C ALA A 122 26.61 -10.41 1.41
N MET A 123 27.76 -9.75 1.54
CA MET A 123 28.57 -9.39 0.36
C MET A 123 28.81 -10.70 -0.40
N GLY A 124 27.90 -11.06 -1.31
CA GLY A 124 27.90 -12.36 -1.93
C GLY A 124 26.52 -12.94 -2.30
N GLY A 125 25.40 -12.22 -2.09
CA GLY A 125 24.11 -12.64 -2.57
C GLY A 125 23.16 -13.26 -1.51
N TYR A 126 22.00 -13.67 -1.95
CA TYR A 126 20.95 -14.29 -1.13
C TYR A 126 21.38 -15.67 -0.62
N VAL A 127 21.18 -15.93 0.67
CA VAL A 127 21.49 -17.24 1.27
C VAL A 127 20.24 -18.13 1.24
N PHE A 128 20.25 -19.13 0.40
CA PHE A 128 19.18 -20.14 0.36
C PHE A 128 19.26 -21.05 1.59
N LYS A 129 18.19 -21.13 2.35
CA LYS A 129 18.12 -21.98 3.55
C LYS A 129 17.39 -23.26 3.22
N SER A 130 17.90 -24.39 3.73
CA SER A 130 17.19 -25.68 3.68
C SER A 130 16.02 -25.66 4.67
N ARG A 131 14.86 -26.09 4.21
CA ARG A 131 13.69 -26.37 5.05
C ARG A 131 13.18 -27.77 4.72
N ASP A 132 13.09 -28.63 5.71
CA ASP A 132 12.65 -30.02 5.56
C ASP A 132 13.43 -30.82 4.49
N GLY A 133 14.74 -30.54 4.40
CA GLY A 133 15.61 -31.18 3.42
C GLY A 133 15.52 -30.65 2.00
N VAL A 134 14.72 -29.60 1.78
CA VAL A 134 14.55 -28.95 0.47
C VAL A 134 15.14 -27.55 0.49
N VAL A 135 15.89 -27.21 -0.54
CA VAL A 135 16.35 -25.85 -0.83
C VAL A 135 15.59 -25.34 -2.05
N ALA A 136 14.68 -24.39 -1.84
CA ALA A 136 14.01 -23.69 -2.92
C ALA A 136 14.84 -22.49 -3.35
N MET A 137 15.11 -22.37 -4.64
CA MET A 137 15.86 -21.26 -5.21
C MET A 137 14.96 -20.51 -6.21
N GLU A 138 14.62 -19.28 -5.86
CA GLU A 138 13.82 -18.41 -6.72
C GLU A 138 14.75 -17.60 -7.65
N ALA A 139 14.34 -17.47 -8.90
CA ALA A 139 15.17 -16.81 -9.92
C ALA A 139 15.47 -15.34 -9.61
N GLU A 140 14.59 -14.66 -8.88
CA GLU A 140 14.80 -13.25 -8.46
C GLU A 140 15.95 -13.07 -7.47
N HIS A 141 16.37 -14.14 -6.78
CA HIS A 141 17.48 -14.14 -5.80
C HIS A 141 18.83 -14.50 -6.45
N TYR A 142 19.00 -14.18 -7.73
CA TYR A 142 20.25 -14.43 -8.43
C TYR A 142 21.43 -13.66 -7.79
N PHE A 143 22.59 -14.29 -7.78
CA PHE A 143 23.84 -13.66 -7.34
C PHE A 143 24.37 -12.68 -8.39
N GLU A 144 24.31 -13.08 -9.66
CA GLU A 144 24.78 -12.31 -10.79
C GLU A 144 23.86 -12.54 -11.99
N LYS A 145 23.62 -11.49 -12.75
CA LYS A 145 22.96 -11.56 -14.04
C LYS A 145 23.88 -10.99 -15.11
N LYS A 146 23.80 -11.54 -16.31
CA LYS A 146 24.52 -11.02 -17.46
C LYS A 146 23.52 -10.59 -18.51
N ASP A 147 23.40 -9.29 -18.65
CA ASP A 147 22.59 -8.69 -19.72
C ASP A 147 23.38 -8.69 -21.04
N VAL A 148 22.68 -8.71 -22.15
CA VAL A 148 23.29 -8.62 -23.51
C VAL A 148 22.77 -7.35 -24.19
N VAL A 149 23.48 -6.95 -25.25
CA VAL A 149 23.07 -5.75 -26.00
C VAL A 149 21.68 -5.98 -26.60
N GLY A 150 20.74 -5.13 -26.21
CA GLY A 150 19.34 -5.18 -26.64
C GLY A 150 18.41 -6.08 -25.83
N ALA A 151 18.91 -6.79 -24.79
CA ALA A 151 18.07 -7.57 -23.89
C ALA A 151 18.60 -7.54 -22.44
N GLN A 152 17.70 -7.33 -21.51
CA GLN A 152 18.02 -7.28 -20.07
C GLN A 152 17.14 -8.24 -19.31
N TRP A 153 17.73 -8.99 -18.38
CA TRP A 153 16.95 -9.76 -17.42
C TRP A 153 16.23 -8.85 -16.43
N THR A 154 14.91 -8.92 -16.41
CA THR A 154 14.08 -8.10 -15.53
C THR A 154 13.27 -8.99 -14.60
N VAL A 155 13.21 -8.62 -13.33
CA VAL A 155 12.31 -9.27 -12.37
C VAL A 155 10.89 -8.85 -12.69
N ILE A 156 10.01 -9.84 -12.93
CA ILE A 156 8.57 -9.60 -13.11
C ILE A 156 7.87 -9.93 -11.80
N PRO A 157 7.46 -8.93 -11.02
CA PRO A 157 6.85 -9.16 -9.72
C PRO A 157 5.59 -10.02 -9.82
N TYR A 158 5.46 -10.97 -8.90
CA TYR A 158 4.26 -11.81 -8.76
C TYR A 158 3.94 -12.75 -9.94
N MET A 159 4.86 -12.94 -10.86
CA MET A 159 4.72 -13.87 -11.99
C MET A 159 5.28 -15.28 -11.71
N GLY A 160 5.93 -15.46 -10.57
CA GLY A 160 6.41 -16.77 -10.12
C GLY A 160 5.33 -17.57 -9.39
N ARG A 161 5.56 -18.86 -9.23
CA ARG A 161 4.67 -19.73 -8.43
C ARG A 161 4.63 -19.33 -6.96
N THR A 162 5.74 -18.86 -6.45
CA THR A 162 5.95 -18.48 -5.04
C THR A 162 6.29 -17.02 -4.87
N LEU A 163 7.12 -16.44 -5.71
CA LEU A 163 7.56 -15.05 -5.66
C LEU A 163 7.46 -14.39 -7.04
N SER A 164 8.59 -14.12 -7.68
CA SER A 164 8.67 -13.41 -8.96
C SER A 164 9.23 -14.27 -10.06
N GLY A 165 8.94 -13.93 -11.31
CA GLY A 165 9.59 -14.48 -12.49
C GLY A 165 10.76 -13.63 -12.95
N MET A 166 11.56 -14.16 -13.85
CA MET A 166 12.60 -13.42 -14.61
C MET A 166 12.29 -13.50 -16.09
N ALA A 167 12.37 -12.40 -16.80
CA ALA A 167 12.26 -12.35 -18.25
C ALA A 167 13.26 -11.35 -18.84
#